data_59099b33f45b20efb19e56ff19ff7dc0
#
_entry.id   59099b33f45b20efb19e56ff19ff7dc0
#
_cell.length_a   1.000
_cell.length_b   1.000
_cell.length_c   1.000
_cell.angle_alpha   90.00
_cell.angle_beta   90.00
_cell.angle_gamma   90.00
#
_symmetry.space_group_name_H-M   'P 1'
#
loop_
_entity.id
_entity.type
_entity.pdbx_description
1 polymer ?
#
loop_
_entity_poly.entity_id
_entity_poly.type
_entity_poly.pdbx_seq_one_letter_code
_entity_poly.pdbx_strand_id
1 'polypeptide(L)'
;MATATAAMRKDIKEYNFLWEGKDKTGKVMKGEMRAGGEAVVTSSLRRQGITVLKVKRQRGTFGGKVTEKDISLFTRQLATMMKAGVPLLQAFDIVGKGHSNPAVAKLLMDIKNEVETGNSLSAAFRKYPLHFDALYCNLVGAGEAAGILDSLLDRLATYKEKILAIKSKIKSALFYPVSIIVVAFVITAVIMIFVIPAFKDLFTNFGADLPTPTLVVMAMSDFFVKYWVLIFGGIGFAGWFFFYTWKRSLKMQMVMDKLMLKLPIFGAIIRKATIARWTRTLSTMFAAGVPLVEALDSVAGASGNYVYSQATKKIQSEVSTGTSLTVSMQNSEVFPNMVLQMVSIGEESGALDAMLGKVADFFEAEVDDAVEALSSLMEPLIMVVLGVLIGGMVVAMYLPIFKMGQAI
;
A
#
# COMPACT_ATOMS: atom_id res chain seq x y z
N MET A 1 -49.40 -31.68 -1.87
CA MET A 1 -49.15 -30.98 -3.12
C MET A 1 -49.08 -29.50 -2.85
N ALA A 2 -47.88 -28.94 -2.78
CA ALA A 2 -47.57 -27.50 -2.94
C ALA A 2 -46.06 -27.38 -2.86
N THR A 3 -45.38 -27.86 -3.90
CA THR A 3 -43.96 -27.61 -4.18
C THR A 3 -43.86 -26.69 -5.38
N ALA A 4 -42.85 -25.90 -5.36
CA ALA A 4 -42.36 -25.07 -6.43
C ALA A 4 -42.95 -23.64 -6.54
N THR A 5 -42.21 -22.67 -6.06
CA THR A 5 -41.63 -21.62 -6.93
C THR A 5 -40.75 -20.67 -6.11
N ALA A 6 -39.59 -21.14 -5.65
CA ALA A 6 -38.50 -20.26 -5.33
C ALA A 6 -37.72 -20.03 -6.62
N ALA A 7 -38.29 -19.26 -7.54
CA ALA A 7 -37.58 -18.84 -8.75
C ALA A 7 -36.42 -17.90 -8.38
N MET A 8 -35.23 -18.31 -8.73
CA MET A 8 -34.00 -17.57 -8.75
C MET A 8 -34.24 -16.07 -9.03
N ARG A 9 -34.11 -15.22 -8.02
CA ARG A 9 -33.83 -13.80 -8.23
C ARG A 9 -32.39 -13.74 -8.74
N LYS A 10 -32.23 -13.73 -10.06
CA LYS A 10 -30.99 -13.26 -10.72
C LYS A 10 -30.72 -11.86 -10.17
N ASP A 11 -29.59 -11.68 -9.51
CA ASP A 11 -29.10 -10.36 -9.13
C ASP A 11 -28.99 -9.50 -10.39
N ILE A 12 -29.99 -8.67 -10.62
CA ILE A 12 -30.01 -7.71 -11.73
C ILE A 12 -29.01 -6.64 -11.34
N LYS A 13 -27.85 -6.62 -12.00
CA LYS A 13 -26.87 -5.56 -11.84
C LYS A 13 -27.52 -4.21 -12.14
N GLU A 14 -27.75 -3.41 -11.12
CA GLU A 14 -28.26 -2.06 -11.25
C GLU A 14 -27.15 -1.11 -11.68
N TYR A 15 -27.47 -0.19 -12.59
CA TYR A 15 -26.58 0.84 -13.11
C TYR A 15 -27.16 2.21 -12.85
N ASN A 16 -26.32 3.21 -12.60
CA ASN A 16 -26.75 4.60 -12.53
C ASN A 16 -26.96 5.15 -13.95
N PHE A 17 -28.09 5.81 -14.14
CA PHE A 17 -28.43 6.51 -15.39
C PHE A 17 -28.63 7.99 -15.10
N LEU A 18 -27.97 8.84 -15.86
CA LEU A 18 -28.24 10.27 -15.94
C LEU A 18 -29.37 10.47 -16.95
N TRP A 19 -30.42 11.14 -16.53
CA TRP A 19 -31.53 11.44 -17.42
C TRP A 19 -31.81 12.93 -17.53
N GLU A 20 -32.26 13.34 -18.66
CA GLU A 20 -32.74 14.69 -18.98
C GLU A 20 -34.15 14.54 -19.61
N GLY A 21 -35.10 15.26 -19.07
CA GLY A 21 -36.49 15.19 -19.50
C GLY A 21 -37.23 16.51 -19.32
N LYS A 22 -38.42 16.63 -19.92
CA LYS A 22 -39.33 17.77 -19.74
C LYS A 22 -40.51 17.36 -18.87
N ASP A 23 -40.82 18.18 -17.87
CA ASP A 23 -42.05 18.07 -17.09
C ASP A 23 -43.26 18.51 -17.91
N LYS A 24 -44.48 18.23 -17.42
CA LYS A 24 -45.75 18.65 -18.04
C LYS A 24 -45.87 20.15 -18.34
N THR A 25 -45.08 20.96 -17.63
CA THR A 25 -44.99 22.42 -17.82
C THR A 25 -43.97 22.84 -18.88
N GLY A 26 -43.27 21.88 -19.53
CA GLY A 26 -42.22 22.15 -20.54
C GLY A 26 -40.85 22.47 -19.93
N LYS A 27 -40.69 22.50 -18.62
CA LYS A 27 -39.41 22.79 -17.92
C LYS A 27 -38.47 21.62 -18.03
N VAL A 28 -37.22 21.84 -18.43
CA VAL A 28 -36.18 20.82 -18.50
C VAL A 28 -35.71 20.45 -17.09
N MET A 29 -35.80 19.16 -16.78
CA MET A 29 -35.30 18.58 -15.52
C MET A 29 -34.20 17.58 -15.84
N LYS A 30 -33.20 17.49 -14.93
CA LYS A 30 -32.10 16.54 -14.98
C LYS A 30 -32.02 15.82 -13.66
N GLY A 31 -31.69 14.55 -13.70
CA GLY A 31 -31.56 13.76 -12.48
C GLY A 31 -30.80 12.46 -12.70
N GLU A 32 -30.61 11.72 -11.63
CA GLU A 32 -29.99 10.40 -11.63
C GLU A 32 -31.01 9.36 -11.16
N MET A 33 -30.97 8.16 -11.78
CA MET A 33 -31.80 7.04 -11.36
C MET A 33 -31.03 5.73 -11.47
N ARG A 34 -31.15 4.90 -10.43
CA ARG A 34 -30.62 3.52 -10.46
C ARG A 34 -31.67 2.59 -11.06
N ALA A 35 -31.22 1.80 -12.06
CA ALA A 35 -32.09 0.81 -12.69
C ALA A 35 -31.28 -0.31 -13.35
N GLY A 36 -31.91 -1.45 -13.62
CA GLY A 36 -31.29 -2.57 -14.34
C GLY A 36 -31.09 -2.33 -15.83
N GLY A 37 -31.65 -1.22 -16.40
CA GLY A 37 -31.50 -0.89 -17.80
C GLY A 37 -32.18 0.45 -18.18
N GLU A 38 -31.83 0.99 -19.34
CA GLU A 38 -32.35 2.26 -19.86
C GLU A 38 -33.87 2.26 -20.06
N ALA A 39 -34.44 1.11 -20.46
CA ALA A 39 -35.88 0.93 -20.61
C ALA A 39 -36.63 1.08 -19.28
N VAL A 40 -36.05 0.62 -18.16
CA VAL A 40 -36.64 0.73 -16.81
C VAL A 40 -36.66 2.20 -16.37
N VAL A 41 -35.55 2.94 -16.61
CA VAL A 41 -35.49 4.38 -16.33
C VAL A 41 -36.54 5.14 -17.11
N THR A 42 -36.63 4.89 -18.42
CA THR A 42 -37.58 5.56 -19.29
C THR A 42 -39.05 5.29 -18.89
N SER A 43 -39.34 4.04 -18.49
CA SER A 43 -40.71 3.69 -18.03
C SER A 43 -41.06 4.34 -16.71
N SER A 44 -40.10 4.40 -15.76
CA SER A 44 -40.28 5.07 -14.47
C SER A 44 -40.52 6.57 -14.60
N LEU A 45 -39.73 7.25 -15.45
CA LEU A 45 -39.86 8.68 -15.69
C LEU A 45 -41.18 9.03 -16.39
N ARG A 46 -41.63 8.21 -17.36
CA ARG A 46 -42.94 8.37 -18.00
C ARG A 46 -44.10 8.24 -17.02
N ARG A 47 -44.01 7.30 -16.03
CA ARG A 47 -45.02 7.19 -14.97
C ARG A 47 -45.08 8.42 -14.06
N GLN A 48 -43.94 9.14 -13.91
CA GLN A 48 -43.86 10.40 -13.19
C GLN A 48 -44.28 11.61 -14.03
N GLY A 49 -44.72 11.42 -15.26
CA GLY A 49 -45.16 12.48 -16.17
C GLY A 49 -44.04 13.26 -16.82
N ILE A 50 -42.83 12.73 -16.82
CA ILE A 50 -41.64 13.35 -17.42
C ILE A 50 -41.41 12.77 -18.79
N THR A 51 -41.40 13.64 -19.84
CA THR A 51 -41.04 13.26 -21.20
C THR A 51 -39.51 13.20 -21.29
N VAL A 52 -39.00 11.99 -21.49
CA VAL A 52 -37.54 11.73 -21.51
C VAL A 52 -36.95 12.24 -22.81
N LEU A 53 -35.95 13.11 -22.71
CA LEU A 53 -35.19 13.63 -23.84
C LEU A 53 -33.91 12.83 -24.06
N LYS A 54 -33.24 12.46 -22.99
CA LYS A 54 -31.98 11.76 -23.05
C LYS A 54 -31.77 10.89 -21.78
N VAL A 55 -31.38 9.63 -21.99
CA VAL A 55 -30.93 8.74 -20.94
C VAL A 55 -29.51 8.32 -21.33
N LYS A 56 -28.56 8.52 -20.44
CA LYS A 56 -27.21 7.99 -20.60
C LYS A 56 -26.88 7.14 -19.40
N ARG A 57 -26.45 5.90 -19.66
CA ARG A 57 -25.81 5.12 -18.62
C ARG A 57 -24.57 5.88 -18.16
N GLN A 58 -24.55 6.28 -16.90
CA GLN A 58 -23.36 6.81 -16.28
C GLN A 58 -22.33 5.66 -16.30
N ARG A 59 -21.44 5.67 -17.30
CA ARG A 59 -20.23 4.87 -17.20
C ARG A 59 -19.60 5.36 -15.90
N GLY A 60 -19.51 4.42 -14.92
CA GLY A 60 -18.97 4.79 -13.62
C GLY A 60 -17.77 5.69 -13.87
N THR A 61 -17.83 6.92 -13.40
CA THR A 61 -16.64 7.73 -13.25
C THR A 61 -15.66 6.74 -12.61
N PHE A 62 -14.53 6.50 -13.24
CA PHE A 62 -13.45 5.75 -12.63
C PHE A 62 -13.13 6.52 -11.35
N GLY A 63 -13.89 6.24 -10.31
CA GLY A 63 -13.64 6.75 -8.99
C GLY A 63 -12.24 6.28 -8.68
N GLY A 64 -11.33 7.20 -8.42
CA GLY A 64 -9.97 6.86 -8.10
C GLY A 64 -9.98 5.78 -7.01
N LYS A 65 -9.00 4.89 -7.03
CA LYS A 65 -8.88 3.87 -6.00
C LYS A 65 -8.82 4.56 -4.63
N VAL A 66 -9.59 4.08 -3.65
CA VAL A 66 -9.48 4.55 -2.26
C VAL A 66 -8.10 4.19 -1.74
N THR A 67 -7.33 5.20 -1.32
CA THR A 67 -5.96 5.03 -0.82
C THR A 67 -5.90 5.05 0.70
N GLU A 68 -4.81 4.54 1.28
CA GLU A 68 -4.57 4.67 2.74
C GLU A 68 -4.49 6.15 3.17
N LYS A 69 -4.01 7.04 2.29
CA LYS A 69 -3.96 8.48 2.55
C LYS A 69 -5.37 9.09 2.65
N ASP A 70 -6.29 8.65 1.79
CA ASP A 70 -7.68 9.12 1.86
C ASP A 70 -8.34 8.69 3.17
N ILE A 71 -8.10 7.45 3.61
CA ILE A 71 -8.64 6.94 4.88
C ILE A 71 -8.02 7.68 6.07
N SER A 72 -6.71 7.95 6.06
CA SER A 72 -6.07 8.73 7.12
C SER A 72 -6.63 10.15 7.20
N LEU A 73 -6.78 10.83 6.07
CA LEU A 73 -7.36 12.17 5.99
C LEU A 73 -8.82 12.18 6.49
N PHE A 74 -9.62 11.23 6.03
CA PHE A 74 -11.00 11.03 6.51
C PHE A 74 -11.04 10.85 8.02
N THR A 75 -10.19 9.97 8.57
CA THR A 75 -10.16 9.69 10.00
C THR A 75 -9.81 10.95 10.81
N ARG A 76 -8.83 11.74 10.35
CA ARG A 76 -8.46 13.03 10.99
C ARG A 76 -9.58 14.03 10.93
N GLN A 77 -10.24 14.16 9.79
CA GLN A 77 -11.39 15.08 9.65
C GLN A 77 -12.55 14.67 10.55
N LEU A 78 -12.88 13.37 10.57
CA LEU A 78 -13.93 12.84 11.43
C LEU A 78 -13.61 13.08 12.91
N ALA A 79 -12.38 12.75 13.35
CA ALA A 79 -11.93 12.99 14.73
C ALA A 79 -12.03 14.47 15.12
N THR A 80 -11.58 15.37 14.25
CA THR A 80 -11.63 16.80 14.50
C THR A 80 -13.07 17.33 14.65
N MET A 81 -13.98 16.86 13.80
CA MET A 81 -15.39 17.25 13.86
C MET A 81 -16.07 16.68 15.11
N MET A 82 -15.82 15.43 15.46
CA MET A 82 -16.35 14.81 16.67
C MET A 82 -15.86 15.53 17.93
N LYS A 83 -14.58 15.90 17.97
CA LYS A 83 -13.98 16.67 19.07
C LYS A 83 -14.56 18.09 19.18
N ALA A 84 -15.00 18.66 18.05
CA ALA A 84 -15.73 19.94 18.01
C ALA A 84 -17.22 19.82 18.36
N GLY A 85 -17.71 18.61 18.69
CA GLY A 85 -19.10 18.36 19.05
C GLY A 85 -20.05 18.20 17.85
N VAL A 86 -19.55 18.06 16.63
CA VAL A 86 -20.39 17.81 15.46
C VAL A 86 -20.96 16.40 15.54
N PRO A 87 -22.29 16.20 15.39
CA PRO A 87 -22.90 14.87 15.39
C PRO A 87 -22.30 13.96 14.31
N LEU A 88 -22.12 12.67 14.64
CA LEU A 88 -21.45 11.68 13.80
C LEU A 88 -21.97 11.64 12.36
N LEU A 89 -23.27 11.53 12.17
CA LEU A 89 -23.90 11.46 10.84
C LEU A 89 -23.71 12.75 10.03
N GLN A 90 -23.71 13.90 10.70
CA GLN A 90 -23.45 15.18 10.07
C GLN A 90 -21.98 15.29 9.66
N ALA A 91 -21.04 14.79 10.49
CA ALA A 91 -19.62 14.76 10.16
C ALA A 91 -19.36 13.89 8.91
N PHE A 92 -20.01 12.72 8.80
CA PHE A 92 -19.97 11.88 7.60
C PHE A 92 -20.48 12.60 6.34
N ASP A 93 -21.59 13.35 6.47
CA ASP A 93 -22.12 14.16 5.36
C ASP A 93 -21.15 15.22 4.89
N ILE A 94 -20.55 15.96 5.80
CA ILE A 94 -19.60 17.04 5.48
C ILE A 94 -18.38 16.47 4.79
N VAL A 95 -17.75 15.43 5.38
CA VAL A 95 -16.53 14.84 4.83
C VAL A 95 -16.81 14.11 3.51
N GLY A 96 -17.91 13.34 3.44
CA GLY A 96 -18.27 12.59 2.25
C GLY A 96 -18.60 13.47 1.05
N LYS A 97 -19.39 14.55 1.25
CA LYS A 97 -19.73 15.49 0.18
C LYS A 97 -18.55 16.39 -0.21
N GLY A 98 -17.64 16.68 0.73
CA GLY A 98 -16.45 17.50 0.50
C GLY A 98 -15.25 16.76 -0.09
N HIS A 99 -15.27 15.43 -0.18
CA HIS A 99 -14.13 14.67 -0.60
C HIS A 99 -13.94 14.67 -2.12
N SER A 100 -12.72 14.99 -2.58
CA SER A 100 -12.39 15.10 -4.02
C SER A 100 -12.44 13.77 -4.77
N ASN A 101 -12.23 12.63 -4.08
CA ASN A 101 -12.28 11.29 -4.67
C ASN A 101 -13.70 10.72 -4.56
N PRO A 102 -14.42 10.54 -5.68
CA PRO A 102 -15.79 10.03 -5.69
C PRO A 102 -15.95 8.62 -5.09
N ALA A 103 -14.90 7.78 -5.16
CA ALA A 103 -14.95 6.45 -4.56
C ALA A 103 -14.93 6.52 -3.03
N VAL A 104 -14.20 7.47 -2.47
CA VAL A 104 -14.17 7.74 -1.03
C VAL A 104 -15.52 8.34 -0.59
N ALA A 105 -16.01 9.35 -1.31
CA ALA A 105 -17.32 9.94 -1.04
C ALA A 105 -18.42 8.87 -0.99
N LYS A 106 -18.43 7.95 -1.96
CA LYS A 106 -19.38 6.84 -2.00
C LYS A 106 -19.20 5.90 -0.79
N LEU A 107 -17.96 5.49 -0.50
CA LEU A 107 -17.64 4.63 0.65
C LEU A 107 -18.17 5.22 1.96
N LEU A 108 -17.94 6.52 2.18
CA LEU A 108 -18.39 7.22 3.39
C LEU A 108 -19.91 7.35 3.48
N MET A 109 -20.58 7.58 2.34
CA MET A 109 -22.06 7.59 2.31
C MET A 109 -22.66 6.21 2.54
N ASP A 110 -22.05 5.16 1.99
CA ASP A 110 -22.49 3.77 2.23
C ASP A 110 -22.35 3.42 3.73
N ILE A 111 -21.24 3.81 4.39
CA ILE A 111 -21.04 3.63 5.84
C ILE A 111 -22.04 4.46 6.65
N LYS A 112 -22.26 5.71 6.29
CA LYS A 112 -23.26 6.57 6.93
C LYS A 112 -24.64 5.92 6.91
N ASN A 113 -25.08 5.44 5.75
CA ASN A 113 -26.40 4.77 5.60
C ASN A 113 -26.51 3.53 6.50
N GLU A 114 -25.43 2.75 6.66
CA GLU A 114 -25.41 1.62 7.59
C GLU A 114 -25.61 2.05 9.04
N VAL A 115 -24.99 3.16 9.45
CA VAL A 115 -25.16 3.70 10.80
C VAL A 115 -26.58 4.27 10.99
N GLU A 116 -27.13 4.96 9.98
CA GLU A 116 -28.52 5.47 9.99
C GLU A 116 -29.56 4.35 10.13
N THR A 117 -29.27 3.14 9.60
CA THR A 117 -30.14 1.96 9.76
C THR A 117 -30.03 1.30 11.15
N GLY A 118 -29.21 1.85 12.06
CA GLY A 118 -29.06 1.37 13.44
C GLY A 118 -27.91 0.40 13.67
N ASN A 119 -27.05 0.17 12.67
CA ASN A 119 -25.83 -0.61 12.87
C ASN A 119 -24.80 0.23 13.64
N SER A 120 -23.96 -0.42 14.47
CA SER A 120 -22.83 0.26 15.11
C SER A 120 -21.83 0.73 14.06
N LEU A 121 -21.10 1.82 14.35
CA LEU A 121 -20.08 2.35 13.44
C LEU A 121 -18.98 1.32 13.19
N SER A 122 -18.56 0.60 14.22
CA SER A 122 -17.58 -0.48 14.11
C SER A 122 -18.07 -1.62 13.19
N ALA A 123 -19.35 -2.00 13.27
CA ALA A 123 -19.94 -2.99 12.39
C ALA A 123 -20.03 -2.49 10.94
N ALA A 124 -20.34 -1.21 10.73
CA ALA A 124 -20.35 -0.60 9.40
C ALA A 124 -18.96 -0.61 8.75
N PHE A 125 -17.89 -0.27 9.50
CA PHE A 125 -16.51 -0.35 9.00
C PHE A 125 -16.05 -1.77 8.68
N ARG A 126 -16.44 -2.77 9.47
CA ARG A 126 -16.11 -4.20 9.25
C ARG A 126 -16.62 -4.74 7.91
N LYS A 127 -17.62 -4.13 7.30
CA LYS A 127 -18.10 -4.49 5.95
C LYS A 127 -17.10 -4.15 4.85
N TYR A 128 -16.10 -3.30 5.14
CA TYR A 128 -15.09 -2.84 4.18
C TYR A 128 -13.65 -3.19 4.63
N PRO A 129 -13.30 -4.49 4.76
CA PRO A 129 -12.02 -4.93 5.33
C PRO A 129 -10.80 -4.55 4.49
N LEU A 130 -10.98 -4.17 3.21
CA LEU A 130 -9.92 -3.66 2.35
C LEU A 130 -9.42 -2.26 2.76
N HIS A 131 -10.24 -1.50 3.50
CA HIS A 131 -9.97 -0.11 3.89
C HIS A 131 -9.81 0.06 5.39
N PHE A 132 -10.54 -0.74 6.17
CA PHE A 132 -10.56 -0.68 7.63
C PHE A 132 -10.12 -2.03 8.21
N ASP A 133 -8.93 -2.04 8.78
CA ASP A 133 -8.35 -3.22 9.42
C ASP A 133 -9.01 -3.53 10.79
N ALA A 134 -8.66 -4.68 11.37
CA ALA A 134 -9.21 -5.09 12.66
C ALA A 134 -8.91 -4.08 13.77
N LEU A 135 -7.70 -3.50 13.77
CA LEU A 135 -7.32 -2.44 14.71
C LEU A 135 -8.30 -1.26 14.63
N TYR A 136 -8.58 -0.78 13.41
CA TYR A 136 -9.50 0.33 13.18
C TYR A 136 -10.88 0.04 13.75
N CYS A 137 -11.44 -1.11 13.39
CA CYS A 137 -12.77 -1.51 13.82
C CYS A 137 -12.87 -1.75 15.34
N ASN A 138 -11.82 -2.31 15.96
CA ASN A 138 -11.80 -2.58 17.39
C ASN A 138 -11.69 -1.28 18.21
N LEU A 139 -10.84 -0.33 17.80
CA LEU A 139 -10.75 0.98 18.46
C LEU A 139 -12.07 1.77 18.35
N VAL A 140 -12.68 1.77 17.17
CA VAL A 140 -13.99 2.41 16.99
C VAL A 140 -15.05 1.75 17.87
N GLY A 141 -15.07 0.41 17.93
CA GLY A 141 -16.02 -0.32 18.77
C GLY A 141 -15.83 -0.05 20.25
N ALA A 142 -14.58 0.02 20.72
CA ALA A 142 -14.28 0.40 22.11
C ALA A 142 -14.76 1.84 22.40
N GLY A 143 -14.56 2.77 21.46
CA GLY A 143 -15.00 4.17 21.59
C GLY A 143 -16.53 4.30 21.61
N GLU A 144 -17.23 3.53 20.80
CA GLU A 144 -18.72 3.48 20.82
C GLU A 144 -19.23 2.95 22.16
N ALA A 145 -18.67 1.83 22.62
CA ALA A 145 -19.10 1.19 23.86
C ALA A 145 -18.84 2.06 25.10
N ALA A 146 -17.72 2.78 25.12
CA ALA A 146 -17.33 3.66 26.24
C ALA A 146 -17.87 5.08 26.13
N GLY A 147 -18.48 5.48 25.00
CA GLY A 147 -18.94 6.85 24.76
C GLY A 147 -17.82 7.89 24.57
N ILE A 148 -16.59 7.47 24.25
CA ILE A 148 -15.39 8.29 24.06
C ILE A 148 -14.87 8.22 22.62
N LEU A 149 -15.79 8.13 21.66
CA LEU A 149 -15.48 7.91 20.25
C LEU A 149 -14.56 9.01 19.67
N ASP A 150 -14.77 10.28 20.08
CA ASP A 150 -13.95 11.45 19.70
C ASP A 150 -12.46 11.26 20.06
N SER A 151 -12.20 10.86 21.30
CA SER A 151 -10.84 10.61 21.81
C SER A 151 -10.16 9.44 21.08
N LEU A 152 -10.88 8.34 20.85
CA LEU A 152 -10.32 7.17 20.18
C LEU A 152 -10.12 7.40 18.68
N LEU A 153 -11.01 8.17 18.03
CA LEU A 153 -10.80 8.59 16.64
C LEU A 153 -9.57 9.49 16.49
N ASP A 154 -9.29 10.38 17.46
CA ASP A 154 -8.08 11.22 17.43
C ASP A 154 -6.80 10.39 17.59
N ARG A 155 -6.78 9.41 18.50
CA ARG A 155 -5.69 8.43 18.62
C ARG A 155 -5.49 7.62 17.34
N LEU A 156 -6.59 7.15 16.75
CA LEU A 156 -6.60 6.38 15.51
C LEU A 156 -6.09 7.21 14.31
N ALA A 157 -6.49 8.48 14.22
CA ALA A 157 -6.00 9.42 13.20
C ALA A 157 -4.49 9.62 13.34
N THR A 158 -4.01 9.88 14.56
CA THR A 158 -2.57 10.03 14.85
C THR A 158 -1.79 8.77 14.52
N TYR A 159 -2.32 7.60 14.85
CA TYR A 159 -1.74 6.31 14.46
C TYR A 159 -1.62 6.15 12.95
N LYS A 160 -2.72 6.37 12.20
CA LYS A 160 -2.73 6.26 10.74
C LYS A 160 -1.76 7.25 10.08
N GLU A 161 -1.68 8.48 10.58
CA GLU A 161 -0.74 9.49 10.09
C GLU A 161 0.73 9.08 10.29
N LYS A 162 1.09 8.58 11.48
CA LYS A 162 2.45 8.10 11.77
C LYS A 162 2.84 6.90 10.89
N ILE A 163 1.98 5.91 10.75
CA ILE A 163 2.23 4.76 9.86
C ILE A 163 2.38 5.20 8.40
N LEU A 164 1.55 6.14 7.97
CA LEU A 164 1.62 6.68 6.62
C LEU A 164 2.91 7.48 6.38
N ALA A 165 3.36 8.26 7.38
CA ALA A 165 4.62 9.00 7.34
C ALA A 165 5.82 8.07 7.16
N ILE A 166 5.91 6.98 7.93
CA ILE A 166 6.96 5.96 7.79
C ILE A 166 6.95 5.37 6.36
N LYS A 167 5.79 4.93 5.89
CA LYS A 167 5.65 4.37 4.52
C LYS A 167 6.06 5.38 3.44
N SER A 168 5.67 6.65 3.61
CA SER A 168 5.98 7.73 2.68
C SER A 168 7.48 8.02 2.63
N LYS A 169 8.14 8.10 3.79
CA LYS A 169 9.59 8.33 3.90
C LYS A 169 10.37 7.21 3.18
N ILE A 170 10.08 5.94 3.48
CA ILE A 170 10.73 4.80 2.81
C ILE A 170 10.52 4.87 1.30
N LYS A 171 9.29 5.14 0.85
CA LYS A 171 8.97 5.23 -0.58
C LYS A 171 9.72 6.37 -1.27
N SER A 172 9.79 7.54 -0.64
CA SER A 172 10.47 8.72 -1.19
C SER A 172 11.97 8.50 -1.28
N ALA A 173 12.59 7.88 -0.27
CA ALA A 173 14.01 7.57 -0.27
C ALA A 173 14.41 6.57 -1.36
N LEU A 174 13.53 5.61 -1.68
CA LEU A 174 13.77 4.63 -2.74
C LEU A 174 13.49 5.17 -4.14
N PHE A 175 12.77 6.29 -4.27
CA PHE A 175 12.40 6.83 -5.57
C PHE A 175 13.61 7.27 -6.40
N TYR A 176 14.57 7.98 -5.78
CA TYR A 176 15.78 8.45 -6.45
C TYR A 176 16.67 7.30 -6.95
N PRO A 177 17.07 6.31 -6.11
CA PRO A 177 17.84 5.15 -6.55
C PRO A 177 17.17 4.37 -7.69
N VAL A 178 15.87 4.09 -7.56
CA VAL A 178 15.12 3.36 -8.59
C VAL A 178 15.08 4.14 -9.90
N SER A 179 14.89 5.46 -9.85
CA SER A 179 14.86 6.30 -11.06
C SER A 179 16.21 6.28 -11.79
N ILE A 180 17.33 6.36 -11.06
CA ILE A 180 18.66 6.30 -11.69
C ILE A 180 18.92 4.92 -12.31
N ILE A 181 18.56 3.83 -11.62
CA ILE A 181 18.71 2.47 -12.15
C ILE A 181 17.90 2.31 -13.45
N VAL A 182 16.68 2.84 -13.49
CA VAL A 182 15.83 2.80 -14.71
C VAL A 182 16.50 3.59 -15.84
N VAL A 183 16.96 4.80 -15.59
CA VAL A 183 17.65 5.63 -16.60
C VAL A 183 18.92 4.93 -17.08
N ALA A 184 19.73 4.38 -16.18
CA ALA A 184 20.92 3.62 -16.50
C ALA A 184 20.63 2.43 -17.42
N PHE A 185 19.58 1.69 -17.09
CA PHE A 185 19.14 0.56 -17.89
C PHE A 185 18.69 0.98 -19.29
N VAL A 186 17.95 2.10 -19.40
CA VAL A 186 17.54 2.65 -20.70
C VAL A 186 18.77 3.08 -21.53
N ILE A 187 19.72 3.79 -20.92
CA ILE A 187 20.95 4.21 -21.61
C ILE A 187 21.75 2.99 -22.09
N THR A 188 21.92 1.99 -21.22
CA THR A 188 22.61 0.74 -21.58
C THR A 188 21.92 0.03 -22.74
N ALA A 189 20.59 -0.05 -22.72
CA ALA A 189 19.80 -0.66 -23.79
C ALA A 189 19.99 0.11 -25.13
N VAL A 190 19.97 1.44 -25.10
CA VAL A 190 20.22 2.28 -26.28
C VAL A 190 21.63 2.04 -26.83
N ILE A 191 22.66 1.99 -25.98
CA ILE A 191 24.03 1.71 -26.40
C ILE A 191 24.11 0.32 -27.03
N MET A 192 23.55 -0.69 -26.41
CA MET A 192 23.55 -2.08 -26.89
C MET A 192 22.82 -2.26 -28.23
N ILE A 193 21.71 -1.54 -28.44
CA ILE A 193 20.87 -1.72 -29.64
C ILE A 193 21.38 -0.90 -30.83
N PHE A 194 21.87 0.30 -30.59
CA PHE A 194 22.17 1.25 -31.66
C PHE A 194 23.67 1.55 -31.83
N VAL A 195 24.36 1.74 -30.71
CA VAL A 195 25.75 2.24 -30.75
C VAL A 195 26.73 1.10 -31.07
N ILE A 196 26.65 0.01 -30.32
CA ILE A 196 27.58 -1.12 -30.49
C ILE A 196 27.48 -1.76 -31.88
N PRO A 197 26.28 -2.00 -32.48
CA PRO A 197 26.18 -2.51 -33.84
C PRO A 197 26.79 -1.58 -34.88
N ALA A 198 26.62 -0.26 -34.76
CA ALA A 198 27.22 0.71 -35.66
C ALA A 198 28.77 0.66 -35.64
N PHE A 199 29.35 0.51 -34.44
CA PHE A 199 30.79 0.30 -34.30
C PHE A 199 31.27 -1.05 -34.84
N LYS A 200 30.47 -2.11 -34.66
CA LYS A 200 30.76 -3.42 -35.22
C LYS A 200 30.88 -3.38 -36.74
N ASP A 201 29.98 -2.69 -37.43
CA ASP A 201 30.01 -2.55 -38.89
C ASP A 201 31.26 -1.78 -39.33
N LEU A 202 31.63 -0.73 -38.59
CA LEU A 202 32.87 0.01 -38.85
C LEU A 202 34.11 -0.88 -38.74
N PHE A 203 34.27 -1.61 -37.64
CA PHE A 203 35.45 -2.46 -37.40
C PHE A 203 35.52 -3.65 -38.34
N THR A 204 34.41 -4.24 -38.76
CA THR A 204 34.37 -5.34 -39.71
C THR A 204 34.89 -4.89 -41.09
N ASN A 205 34.59 -3.65 -41.49
CA ASN A 205 35.03 -3.07 -42.73
C ASN A 205 36.57 -2.76 -42.76
N PHE A 206 37.18 -2.55 -41.59
CA PHE A 206 38.61 -2.28 -41.47
C PHE A 206 39.47 -3.56 -41.39
N GLY A 207 38.89 -4.76 -41.24
CA GLY A 207 39.61 -6.04 -41.26
C GLY A 207 40.61 -6.24 -40.12
N ALA A 208 40.50 -5.51 -39.01
CA ALA A 208 41.42 -5.58 -37.87
C ALA A 208 40.99 -6.62 -36.86
N ASP A 209 41.94 -7.35 -36.25
CA ASP A 209 41.69 -8.26 -35.13
C ASP A 209 41.17 -7.49 -33.91
N LEU A 210 39.95 -7.83 -33.47
CA LEU A 210 39.29 -7.14 -32.35
C LEU A 210 39.78 -7.67 -31.00
N PRO A 211 40.05 -6.78 -30.04
CA PRO A 211 40.40 -7.17 -28.67
C PRO A 211 39.26 -8.00 -28.00
N THR A 212 39.65 -8.92 -27.12
CA THR A 212 38.71 -9.80 -26.39
C THR A 212 37.60 -9.03 -25.64
N PRO A 213 37.83 -7.92 -24.93
CA PRO A 213 36.78 -7.14 -24.30
C PRO A 213 35.71 -6.61 -25.29
N THR A 214 36.17 -6.17 -26.48
CA THR A 214 35.29 -5.68 -27.55
C THR A 214 34.42 -6.80 -28.10
N LEU A 215 34.99 -8.00 -28.33
CA LEU A 215 34.25 -9.19 -28.77
C LEU A 215 33.18 -9.60 -27.79
N VAL A 216 33.48 -9.55 -26.48
CA VAL A 216 32.49 -9.85 -25.43
C VAL A 216 31.33 -8.86 -25.48
N VAL A 217 31.59 -7.58 -25.54
CA VAL A 217 30.55 -6.54 -25.58
C VAL A 217 29.72 -6.64 -26.86
N MET A 218 30.33 -6.95 -28.01
CA MET A 218 29.63 -7.20 -29.27
C MET A 218 28.72 -8.44 -29.21
N ALA A 219 29.23 -9.55 -28.65
CA ALA A 219 28.43 -10.75 -28.46
C ALA A 219 27.22 -10.50 -27.53
N MET A 220 27.42 -9.71 -26.46
CA MET A 220 26.31 -9.29 -25.58
C MET A 220 25.31 -8.41 -26.33
N SER A 221 25.78 -7.49 -27.18
CA SER A 221 24.93 -6.65 -28.01
C SER A 221 24.10 -7.47 -28.99
N ASP A 222 24.74 -8.40 -29.74
CA ASP A 222 24.06 -9.29 -30.67
C ASP A 222 22.97 -10.13 -29.99
N PHE A 223 23.28 -10.65 -28.80
CA PHE A 223 22.31 -11.37 -28.00
C PHE A 223 21.13 -10.47 -27.57
N PHE A 224 21.45 -9.24 -27.14
CA PHE A 224 20.44 -8.28 -26.70
C PHE A 224 19.54 -7.83 -27.87
N VAL A 225 20.12 -7.51 -29.03
CA VAL A 225 19.39 -7.12 -30.25
C VAL A 225 18.51 -8.26 -30.75
N LYS A 226 18.99 -9.50 -30.70
CA LYS A 226 18.23 -10.66 -31.16
C LYS A 226 17.07 -11.02 -30.23
N TYR A 227 17.25 -10.86 -28.91
CA TYR A 227 16.32 -11.37 -27.89
C TYR A 227 15.66 -10.29 -27.04
N TRP A 228 15.77 -9.01 -27.38
CA TRP A 228 15.24 -7.91 -26.53
C TRP A 228 13.75 -8.08 -26.20
N VAL A 229 12.91 -8.51 -27.18
CA VAL A 229 11.48 -8.74 -26.95
C VAL A 229 11.25 -9.87 -25.93
N LEU A 230 12.05 -10.96 -26.01
CA LEU A 230 11.96 -12.05 -25.05
C LEU A 230 12.50 -11.66 -23.68
N ILE A 231 13.56 -10.85 -23.62
CA ILE A 231 14.15 -10.35 -22.36
C ILE A 231 13.13 -9.44 -21.65
N PHE A 232 12.64 -8.41 -22.31
CA PHE A 232 11.68 -7.48 -21.71
C PHE A 232 10.32 -8.15 -21.44
N GLY A 233 9.84 -8.99 -22.37
CA GLY A 233 8.63 -9.76 -22.18
C GLY A 233 8.75 -10.77 -21.03
N GLY A 234 9.89 -11.45 -20.94
CA GLY A 234 10.19 -12.39 -19.87
C GLY A 234 10.31 -11.72 -18.49
N ILE A 235 11.02 -10.59 -18.40
CA ILE A 235 11.12 -9.80 -17.15
C ILE A 235 9.74 -9.28 -16.73
N GLY A 236 8.96 -8.75 -17.69
CA GLY A 236 7.61 -8.27 -17.43
C GLY A 236 6.67 -9.39 -16.96
N PHE A 237 6.70 -10.53 -17.62
CA PHE A 237 5.91 -11.70 -17.25
C PHE A 237 6.35 -12.28 -15.89
N ALA A 238 7.65 -12.44 -15.66
CA ALA A 238 8.19 -12.92 -14.40
C ALA A 238 7.83 -11.98 -13.23
N GLY A 239 7.94 -10.64 -13.44
CA GLY A 239 7.53 -9.64 -12.47
C GLY A 239 6.03 -9.72 -12.19
N TRP A 240 5.19 -9.78 -13.23
CA TRP A 240 3.75 -9.92 -13.06
C TRP A 240 3.37 -11.21 -12.32
N PHE A 241 3.96 -12.34 -12.70
CA PHE A 241 3.73 -13.65 -12.08
C PHE A 241 4.19 -13.65 -10.61
N PHE A 242 5.36 -13.06 -10.34
CA PHE A 242 5.89 -12.91 -8.99
C PHE A 242 4.95 -12.10 -8.09
N PHE A 243 4.51 -10.91 -8.54
CA PHE A 243 3.57 -10.09 -7.77
C PHE A 243 2.19 -10.73 -7.63
N TYR A 244 1.74 -11.47 -8.63
CA TYR A 244 0.48 -12.20 -8.58
C TYR A 244 0.52 -13.34 -7.55
N THR A 245 1.58 -14.15 -7.55
CA THR A 245 1.78 -15.25 -6.59
C THR A 245 2.04 -14.73 -5.18
N TRP A 246 2.83 -13.66 -5.03
CA TRP A 246 3.10 -13.05 -3.73
C TRP A 246 1.83 -12.56 -3.04
N LYS A 247 0.92 -11.93 -3.77
CA LYS A 247 -0.35 -11.45 -3.20
C LYS A 247 -1.32 -12.57 -2.81
N ARG A 248 -1.22 -13.74 -3.42
CA ARG A 248 -2.18 -14.85 -3.22
C ARG A 248 -1.68 -15.97 -2.33
N SER A 249 -0.38 -16.20 -2.26
CA SER A 249 0.20 -17.34 -1.53
C SER A 249 0.77 -16.91 -0.19
N LEU A 250 0.16 -17.37 0.91
CA LEU A 250 0.68 -17.18 2.27
C LEU A 250 2.11 -17.74 2.42
N LYS A 251 2.40 -18.88 1.81
CA LYS A 251 3.75 -19.49 1.84
C LYS A 251 4.78 -18.58 1.19
N MET A 252 4.43 -17.94 0.07
CA MET A 252 5.30 -16.99 -0.63
C MET A 252 5.54 -15.75 0.23
N GLN A 253 4.50 -15.21 0.87
CA GLN A 253 4.61 -14.08 1.82
C GLN A 253 5.55 -14.42 2.97
N MET A 254 5.39 -15.59 3.59
CA MET A 254 6.28 -16.08 4.66
C MET A 254 7.75 -16.11 4.25
N VAL A 255 8.04 -16.70 3.08
CA VAL A 255 9.41 -16.82 2.60
C VAL A 255 9.99 -15.45 2.29
N MET A 256 9.22 -14.58 1.62
CA MET A 256 9.66 -13.23 1.29
C MET A 256 9.90 -12.36 2.53
N ASP A 257 9.00 -12.40 3.51
CA ASP A 257 9.16 -11.64 4.75
C ASP A 257 10.40 -12.09 5.53
N LYS A 258 10.66 -13.40 5.61
CA LYS A 258 11.89 -13.93 6.21
C LYS A 258 13.14 -13.50 5.45
N LEU A 259 13.09 -13.56 4.11
CA LEU A 259 14.20 -13.16 3.27
C LEU A 259 14.50 -11.67 3.40
N MET A 260 13.47 -10.83 3.36
CA MET A 260 13.60 -9.39 3.49
C MET A 260 14.25 -8.97 4.83
N LEU A 261 13.93 -9.65 5.93
CA LEU A 261 14.57 -9.40 7.22
C LEU A 261 16.06 -9.77 7.26
N LYS A 262 16.52 -10.67 6.36
CA LYS A 262 17.93 -11.11 6.26
C LYS A 262 18.76 -10.28 5.30
N LEU A 263 18.13 -9.45 4.45
CA LEU A 263 18.85 -8.62 3.50
C LEU A 263 19.74 -7.59 4.24
N PRO A 264 21.01 -7.42 3.84
CA PRO A 264 21.85 -6.38 4.39
C PRO A 264 21.20 -5.01 4.11
N ILE A 265 21.34 -4.06 5.04
CA ILE A 265 20.79 -2.69 4.99
C ILE A 265 19.25 -2.68 5.05
N PHE A 266 18.55 -3.28 4.09
CA PHE A 266 17.07 -3.29 4.04
C PHE A 266 16.45 -4.06 5.21
N GLY A 267 17.06 -5.16 5.64
CA GLY A 267 16.54 -5.95 6.76
C GLY A 267 16.53 -5.18 8.07
N ALA A 268 17.52 -4.33 8.31
CA ALA A 268 17.56 -3.45 9.47
C ALA A 268 16.41 -2.43 9.46
N ILE A 269 16.16 -1.79 8.33
CA ILE A 269 15.05 -0.82 8.16
C ILE A 269 13.69 -1.51 8.38
N ILE A 270 13.47 -2.67 7.75
CA ILE A 270 12.22 -3.43 7.88
C ILE A 270 12.01 -3.86 9.32
N ARG A 271 13.04 -4.32 10.01
CA ARG A 271 12.97 -4.71 11.43
C ARG A 271 12.58 -3.52 12.31
N LYS A 272 13.28 -2.38 12.18
CA LYS A 272 12.97 -1.15 12.92
C LYS A 272 11.55 -0.66 12.64
N ALA A 273 11.14 -0.60 11.38
CA ALA A 273 9.79 -0.20 10.98
C ALA A 273 8.69 -1.15 11.50
N THR A 274 8.98 -2.46 11.54
CA THR A 274 8.04 -3.45 12.08
C THR A 274 7.89 -3.30 13.58
N ILE A 275 9.00 -3.10 14.32
CA ILE A 275 8.98 -2.86 15.77
C ILE A 275 8.25 -1.56 16.09
N ALA A 276 8.56 -0.46 15.38
CA ALA A 276 7.87 0.82 15.54
C ALA A 276 6.35 0.67 15.37
N ARG A 277 5.93 -0.02 14.32
CA ARG A 277 4.51 -0.28 14.06
C ARG A 277 3.90 -1.16 15.14
N TRP A 278 4.56 -2.24 15.54
CA TRP A 278 4.10 -3.17 16.56
C TRP A 278 3.87 -2.46 17.89
N THR A 279 4.90 -1.73 18.37
CA THR A 279 4.84 -1.00 19.64
C THR A 279 3.83 0.15 19.61
N ARG A 280 3.76 0.89 18.51
CA ARG A 280 2.75 1.95 18.32
C ARG A 280 1.33 1.41 18.34
N THR A 281 1.11 0.27 17.67
CA THR A 281 -0.21 -0.38 17.64
C THR A 281 -0.62 -0.83 19.05
N LEU A 282 0.27 -1.52 19.75
CA LEU A 282 -0.01 -2.03 21.11
C LEU A 282 -0.23 -0.86 22.10
N SER A 283 0.64 0.16 22.08
CA SER A 283 0.49 1.39 22.88
C SER A 283 -0.88 2.04 22.65
N THR A 284 -1.29 2.19 21.38
CA THR A 284 -2.56 2.83 21.03
C THR A 284 -3.76 2.02 21.54
N MET A 285 -3.73 0.70 21.39
CA MET A 285 -4.80 -0.19 21.87
C MET A 285 -4.88 -0.20 23.39
N PHE A 286 -3.75 -0.29 24.07
CA PHE A 286 -3.69 -0.35 25.53
C PHE A 286 -4.13 1.00 26.14
N ALA A 287 -3.69 2.12 25.59
CA ALA A 287 -4.13 3.47 25.96
C ALA A 287 -5.64 3.70 25.71
N ALA A 288 -6.25 2.93 24.81
CA ALA A 288 -7.69 2.93 24.57
C ALA A 288 -8.49 2.03 25.53
N GLY A 289 -7.80 1.37 26.49
CA GLY A 289 -8.42 0.47 27.46
C GLY A 289 -8.79 -0.91 26.91
N VAL A 290 -8.26 -1.27 25.72
CA VAL A 290 -8.50 -2.61 25.15
C VAL A 290 -7.71 -3.65 25.94
N PRO A 291 -8.33 -4.77 26.36
CA PRO A 291 -7.64 -5.85 27.06
C PRO A 291 -6.42 -6.37 26.30
N LEU A 292 -5.32 -6.66 27.00
CA LEU A 292 -4.04 -7.00 26.40
C LEU A 292 -4.11 -8.14 25.38
N VAL A 293 -4.86 -9.21 25.70
CA VAL A 293 -5.00 -10.37 24.80
C VAL A 293 -5.70 -10.01 23.49
N GLU A 294 -6.73 -9.15 23.53
CA GLU A 294 -7.44 -8.66 22.34
C GLU A 294 -6.57 -7.66 21.56
N ALA A 295 -5.82 -6.82 22.28
CA ALA A 295 -4.87 -5.90 21.66
C ALA A 295 -3.79 -6.67 20.87
N LEU A 296 -3.25 -7.75 21.41
CA LEU A 296 -2.25 -8.60 20.76
C LEU A 296 -2.78 -9.25 19.47
N ASP A 297 -4.07 -9.63 19.39
CA ASP A 297 -4.66 -10.14 18.15
C ASP A 297 -4.66 -9.07 17.04
N SER A 298 -5.07 -7.85 17.38
CA SER A 298 -5.04 -6.70 16.47
C SER A 298 -3.61 -6.36 16.02
N VAL A 299 -2.65 -6.40 16.95
CA VAL A 299 -1.23 -6.15 16.68
C VAL A 299 -0.63 -7.22 15.76
N ALA A 300 -1.00 -8.49 15.95
CA ALA A 300 -0.58 -9.58 15.07
C ALA A 300 -1.02 -9.34 13.61
N GLY A 301 -2.26 -8.86 13.42
CA GLY A 301 -2.79 -8.51 12.10
C GLY A 301 -2.16 -7.25 11.50
N ALA A 302 -1.83 -6.26 12.35
CA ALA A 302 -1.29 -4.97 11.93
C ALA A 302 0.24 -4.96 11.76
N SER A 303 0.98 -5.97 12.23
CA SER A 303 2.45 -6.02 12.25
C SER A 303 3.09 -5.82 10.87
N GLY A 304 2.42 -6.27 9.80
CA GLY A 304 2.87 -6.12 8.41
C GLY A 304 4.08 -6.97 8.04
N ASN A 305 4.47 -7.89 8.92
CA ASN A 305 5.50 -8.90 8.68
C ASN A 305 5.07 -10.23 9.31
N TYR A 306 5.17 -11.31 8.54
CA TYR A 306 4.70 -12.62 8.97
C TYR A 306 5.44 -13.16 10.21
N VAL A 307 6.76 -12.91 10.31
CA VAL A 307 7.55 -13.39 11.44
C VAL A 307 7.05 -12.76 12.75
N TYR A 308 6.85 -11.45 12.74
CA TYR A 308 6.33 -10.72 13.90
C TYR A 308 4.86 -11.06 14.18
N SER A 309 4.05 -11.27 13.15
CA SER A 309 2.66 -11.72 13.31
C SER A 309 2.56 -13.07 14.02
N GLN A 310 3.39 -14.05 13.63
CA GLN A 310 3.42 -15.36 14.29
C GLN A 310 3.98 -15.28 15.69
N ALA A 311 5.06 -14.51 15.90
CA ALA A 311 5.60 -14.26 17.25
C ALA A 311 4.54 -13.64 18.15
N THR A 312 3.79 -12.65 17.67
CA THR A 312 2.72 -12.00 18.45
C THR A 312 1.59 -12.96 18.80
N LYS A 313 1.20 -13.87 17.89
CA LYS A 313 0.20 -14.91 18.21
C LYS A 313 0.68 -15.89 19.27
N LYS A 314 1.96 -16.24 19.24
CA LYS A 314 2.58 -17.06 20.29
C LYS A 314 2.56 -16.32 21.64
N ILE A 315 2.99 -15.06 21.66
CA ILE A 315 2.93 -14.17 22.83
C ILE A 315 1.50 -14.09 23.36
N GLN A 316 0.51 -13.87 22.50
CA GLN A 316 -0.90 -13.82 22.87
C GLN A 316 -1.35 -15.11 23.58
N SER A 317 -0.98 -16.27 23.04
CA SER A 317 -1.30 -17.56 23.64
C SER A 317 -0.66 -17.73 25.03
N GLU A 318 0.61 -17.35 25.20
CA GLU A 318 1.33 -17.43 26.48
C GLU A 318 0.74 -16.47 27.52
N VAL A 319 0.43 -15.23 27.10
CA VAL A 319 -0.21 -14.22 27.97
C VAL A 319 -1.62 -14.66 28.38
N SER A 320 -2.39 -15.28 27.48
CA SER A 320 -3.72 -15.79 27.81
C SER A 320 -3.71 -16.91 28.87
N THR A 321 -2.57 -17.61 29.02
CA THR A 321 -2.37 -18.63 30.06
C THR A 321 -1.74 -18.08 31.35
N GLY A 322 -1.54 -16.75 31.46
CA GLY A 322 -1.07 -16.07 32.65
C GLY A 322 0.45 -15.79 32.68
N THR A 323 1.17 -16.06 31.58
CA THR A 323 2.59 -15.67 31.47
C THR A 323 2.68 -14.15 31.31
N SER A 324 3.67 -13.49 31.93
CA SER A 324 3.87 -12.05 31.74
C SER A 324 4.20 -11.69 30.28
N LEU A 325 3.82 -10.48 29.85
CA LEU A 325 4.10 -10.01 28.50
C LEU A 325 5.62 -9.99 28.23
N THR A 326 6.40 -9.50 29.19
CA THR A 326 7.87 -9.44 29.10
C THR A 326 8.49 -10.81 28.84
N VAL A 327 8.11 -11.84 29.61
CA VAL A 327 8.64 -13.20 29.45
C VAL A 327 8.22 -13.79 28.11
N SER A 328 6.96 -13.62 27.72
CA SER A 328 6.46 -14.12 26.43
C SER A 328 7.15 -13.45 25.24
N MET A 329 7.44 -12.15 25.34
CA MET A 329 8.21 -11.43 24.32
C MET A 329 9.68 -11.90 24.27
N GLN A 330 10.29 -12.16 25.39
CA GLN A 330 11.66 -12.70 25.48
C GLN A 330 11.74 -14.09 24.83
N ASN A 331 10.79 -14.97 25.09
CA ASN A 331 10.69 -16.30 24.47
C ASN A 331 10.50 -16.26 22.95
N SER A 332 10.06 -15.14 22.39
CA SER A 332 9.86 -14.96 20.94
C SER A 332 11.16 -14.68 20.17
N GLU A 333 12.20 -14.19 20.83
CA GLU A 333 13.54 -13.85 20.30
C GLU A 333 13.54 -12.84 19.12
N VAL A 334 12.41 -12.16 18.87
CA VAL A 334 12.31 -11.20 17.74
C VAL A 334 12.47 -9.74 18.18
N PHE A 335 12.41 -9.46 19.48
CA PHE A 335 12.48 -8.11 20.01
C PHE A 335 13.87 -7.81 20.61
N PRO A 336 14.42 -6.59 20.37
CA PRO A 336 15.66 -6.13 20.99
C PRO A 336 15.51 -5.97 22.53
N ASN A 337 16.62 -6.10 23.26
CA ASN A 337 16.63 -5.97 24.71
C ASN A 337 16.02 -4.67 25.24
N MET A 338 16.22 -3.54 24.53
CA MET A 338 15.65 -2.26 24.93
C MET A 338 14.11 -2.30 24.96
N VAL A 339 13.48 -2.99 23.97
CA VAL A 339 12.02 -3.17 23.95
C VAL A 339 11.56 -3.99 25.15
N LEU A 340 12.25 -5.09 25.44
CA LEU A 340 11.95 -5.98 26.57
C LEU A 340 12.05 -5.26 27.91
N GLN A 341 13.11 -4.44 28.10
CA GLN A 341 13.29 -3.64 29.31
C GLN A 341 12.18 -2.61 29.51
N MET A 342 11.81 -1.88 28.44
CA MET A 342 10.75 -0.88 28.51
C MET A 342 9.37 -1.52 28.77
N VAL A 343 9.12 -2.71 28.21
CA VAL A 343 7.90 -3.48 28.48
C VAL A 343 7.88 -3.97 29.92
N SER A 344 9.01 -4.48 30.46
CA SER A 344 9.12 -4.90 31.87
C SER A 344 8.79 -3.75 32.82
N ILE A 345 9.41 -2.59 32.60
CA ILE A 345 9.14 -1.38 33.41
C ILE A 345 7.66 -0.97 33.30
N GLY A 346 7.10 -1.02 32.09
CA GLY A 346 5.70 -0.69 31.84
C GLY A 346 4.72 -1.67 32.51
N GLU A 347 5.06 -2.96 32.51
CA GLU A 347 4.28 -4.02 33.15
C GLU A 347 4.31 -3.91 34.69
N GLU A 348 5.48 -3.63 35.27
CA GLU A 348 5.67 -3.46 36.71
C GLU A 348 5.04 -2.16 37.24
N SER A 349 5.13 -1.06 36.48
CA SER A 349 4.62 0.25 36.89
C SER A 349 3.14 0.49 36.51
N GLY A 350 2.52 -0.39 35.72
CA GLY A 350 1.18 -0.19 35.18
C GLY A 350 1.09 0.88 34.08
N ALA A 351 2.23 1.34 33.54
CA ALA A 351 2.33 2.39 32.53
C ALA A 351 2.79 1.84 31.18
N LEU A 352 2.25 0.68 30.79
CA LEU A 352 2.66 -0.06 29.59
C LEU A 352 2.42 0.77 28.30
N ASP A 353 1.30 1.50 28.22
CA ASP A 353 0.97 2.38 27.11
C ASP A 353 2.02 3.48 26.89
N ALA A 354 2.44 4.14 27.97
CA ALA A 354 3.45 5.20 27.94
C ALA A 354 4.83 4.66 27.55
N MET A 355 5.25 3.51 28.10
CA MET A 355 6.54 2.88 27.81
C MET A 355 6.59 2.41 26.36
N LEU A 356 5.56 1.71 25.87
CA LEU A 356 5.44 1.30 24.47
C LEU A 356 5.38 2.51 23.52
N GLY A 357 4.73 3.61 23.92
CA GLY A 357 4.72 4.86 23.17
C GLY A 357 6.12 5.45 22.98
N LYS A 358 6.96 5.44 24.03
CA LYS A 358 8.36 5.89 23.95
C LYS A 358 9.21 4.98 23.08
N VAL A 359 9.01 3.66 23.18
CA VAL A 359 9.68 2.71 22.28
C VAL A 359 9.29 2.95 20.82
N ALA A 360 8.02 3.21 20.57
CA ALA A 360 7.54 3.51 19.21
C ALA A 360 8.18 4.80 18.67
N ASP A 361 8.20 5.89 19.45
CA ASP A 361 8.85 7.15 19.06
C ASP A 361 10.34 6.95 18.75
N PHE A 362 11.05 6.16 19.58
CA PHE A 362 12.45 5.84 19.34
C PHE A 362 12.67 5.06 18.03
N PHE A 363 11.90 3.99 17.79
CA PHE A 363 12.05 3.22 16.56
C PHE A 363 11.55 3.95 15.32
N GLU A 364 10.59 4.87 15.44
CA GLU A 364 10.20 5.78 14.36
C GLU A 364 11.37 6.67 13.94
N ALA A 365 12.10 7.27 14.91
CA ALA A 365 13.31 8.04 14.65
C ALA A 365 14.43 7.17 14.04
N GLU A 366 14.66 5.97 14.58
CA GLU A 366 15.63 5.01 14.06
C GLU A 366 15.35 4.57 12.61
N VAL A 367 14.08 4.52 12.21
CA VAL A 367 13.70 4.28 10.81
C VAL A 367 14.07 5.47 9.95
N ASP A 368 13.81 6.69 10.44
CA ASP A 368 14.15 7.93 9.72
C ASP A 368 15.65 8.01 9.45
N ASP A 369 16.48 7.79 10.47
CA ASP A 369 17.93 7.79 10.36
C ASP A 369 18.45 6.69 9.42
N ALA A 370 17.88 5.48 9.52
CA ALA A 370 18.27 4.37 8.65
C ALA A 370 17.89 4.59 7.18
N VAL A 371 16.78 5.26 6.92
CA VAL A 371 16.33 5.63 5.56
C VAL A 371 17.22 6.74 4.98
N GLU A 372 17.63 7.71 5.78
CA GLU A 372 18.58 8.77 5.38
C GLU A 372 19.96 8.19 5.08
N ALA A 373 20.47 7.32 5.96
CA ALA A 373 21.72 6.60 5.75
C ALA A 373 21.69 5.72 4.49
N LEU A 374 20.56 5.03 4.23
CA LEU A 374 20.38 4.27 2.99
C LEU A 374 20.52 5.18 1.75
N SER A 375 19.85 6.34 1.77
CA SER A 375 19.85 7.27 0.64
C SER A 375 21.27 7.77 0.34
N SER A 376 22.05 8.12 1.36
CA SER A 376 23.43 8.59 1.21
C SER A 376 24.40 7.50 0.77
N LEU A 377 24.20 6.24 1.19
CA LEU A 377 25.02 5.11 0.76
C LEU A 377 24.71 4.65 -0.68
N MET A 378 23.48 4.83 -1.13
CA MET A 378 23.08 4.41 -2.48
C MET A 378 23.77 5.23 -3.58
N GLU A 379 24.06 6.51 -3.34
CA GLU A 379 24.68 7.39 -4.32
C GLU A 379 26.08 6.92 -4.76
N PRO A 380 27.06 6.69 -3.87
CA PRO A 380 28.36 6.15 -4.25
C PRO A 380 28.26 4.77 -4.91
N LEU A 381 27.38 3.92 -4.42
CA LEU A 381 27.20 2.57 -4.98
C LEU A 381 26.68 2.64 -6.43
N ILE A 382 25.71 3.50 -6.69
CA ILE A 382 25.19 3.72 -8.04
C ILE A 382 26.29 4.30 -8.96
N MET A 383 27.08 5.27 -8.49
CA MET A 383 28.17 5.83 -9.27
C MET A 383 29.22 4.77 -9.66
N VAL A 384 29.58 3.89 -8.73
CA VAL A 384 30.51 2.79 -9.01
C VAL A 384 29.93 1.84 -10.05
N VAL A 385 28.68 1.40 -9.87
CA VAL A 385 28.02 0.48 -10.82
C VAL A 385 27.92 1.10 -12.21
N LEU A 386 27.51 2.37 -12.32
CA LEU A 386 27.40 3.06 -13.59
C LEU A 386 28.78 3.30 -14.22
N GLY A 387 29.77 3.70 -13.43
CA GLY A 387 31.14 3.90 -13.88
C GLY A 387 31.76 2.63 -14.48
N VAL A 388 31.56 1.48 -13.80
CA VAL A 388 32.03 0.19 -14.31
C VAL A 388 31.27 -0.24 -15.57
N LEU A 389 29.95 -0.09 -15.57
CA LEU A 389 29.12 -0.56 -16.67
C LEU A 389 29.30 0.30 -17.92
N ILE A 390 29.10 1.63 -17.80
CA ILE A 390 29.23 2.55 -18.95
C ILE A 390 30.68 2.73 -19.34
N GLY A 391 31.56 2.96 -18.36
CA GLY A 391 32.98 3.10 -18.57
C GLY A 391 33.61 1.85 -19.22
N GLY A 392 33.23 0.67 -18.75
CA GLY A 392 33.64 -0.60 -19.34
C GLY A 392 33.20 -0.78 -20.79
N MET A 393 31.97 -0.40 -21.13
CA MET A 393 31.52 -0.37 -22.52
C MET A 393 32.27 0.60 -23.40
N VAL A 394 32.52 1.82 -22.91
CA VAL A 394 33.28 2.86 -23.62
C VAL A 394 34.71 2.38 -23.87
N VAL A 395 35.39 1.87 -22.84
CA VAL A 395 36.75 1.33 -22.99
C VAL A 395 36.79 0.20 -24.02
N ALA A 396 35.83 -0.75 -23.94
CA ALA A 396 35.77 -1.88 -24.89
C ALA A 396 35.58 -1.41 -26.34
N MET A 397 34.86 -0.29 -26.57
CA MET A 397 34.61 0.23 -27.91
C MET A 397 35.85 1.06 -28.42
N TYR A 398 36.58 1.75 -27.56
CA TYR A 398 37.75 2.54 -27.99
C TYR A 398 39.01 1.70 -28.11
N LEU A 399 39.12 0.57 -27.45
CA LEU A 399 40.30 -0.30 -27.45
C LEU A 399 40.74 -0.72 -28.88
N PRO A 400 39.85 -1.07 -29.82
CA PRO A 400 40.25 -1.35 -31.22
C PRO A 400 40.87 -0.15 -31.91
N ILE A 401 40.36 1.06 -31.69
CA ILE A 401 40.87 2.29 -32.30
C ILE A 401 42.31 2.56 -31.86
N PHE A 402 42.62 2.36 -30.57
CA PHE A 402 44.00 2.49 -30.07
C PHE A 402 44.93 1.42 -30.64
N LYS A 403 44.48 0.17 -30.84
CA LYS A 403 45.29 -0.88 -31.44
C LYS A 403 45.56 -0.62 -32.93
N MET A 404 44.59 -0.10 -33.68
CA MET A 404 44.77 0.29 -35.07
C MET A 404 45.79 1.43 -35.24
N GLY A 405 45.76 2.43 -34.32
CA GLY A 405 46.76 3.52 -34.33
C GLY A 405 48.18 3.09 -33.98
N GLN A 406 48.42 1.89 -33.45
CA GLN A 406 49.72 1.30 -33.19
C GLN A 406 50.23 0.41 -34.35
N ALA A 407 49.38 0.04 -35.29
CA ALA A 407 49.69 -0.83 -36.42
C ALA A 407 50.04 -0.04 -37.69
N ILE A 408 49.94 1.29 -37.65
CA ILE A 408 50.40 2.25 -38.66
C ILE A 408 51.77 2.80 -38.21
#